data_f7cb4fecac38d34e3a7ce676330bc7a6
#
_entry.id   f7cb4fecac38d34e3a7ce676330bc7a6
#
_cell.length_a   1.000
_cell.length_b   1.000
_cell.length_c   1.000
_cell.angle_alpha   90.00
_cell.angle_beta   90.00
_cell.angle_gamma   90.00
#
_symmetry.space_group_name_H-M   'P 1'
#
loop_
_entity.id
_entity.type
_entity.pdbx_description
1 polymer ?
#
loop_
_entity_poly.entity_id
_entity_poly.type
_entity_poly.pdbx_seq_one_letter_code
_entity_poly.pdbx_strand_id
1 'polypeptide(L)'
;MICSVRTMCLNGIRGSMVTAEAYISNGMPGFDIVGLPDAAVKEARERVRAAAKSSGMSFPVSRITVNLAPASVKKTGSHFDLPILLAILSAFGQIRRPKADCAFIGEVALDGTVRSVSGVLPMVLCAKQAGIRACFVPAANAAEATLARGPAIIPIKNVAQLADGLNGVCQLEEEPIWVPNGIDTPQLDFKDVLGQEHVKRALEVAAAGSHNVLLIGPPGSGKSMLSKRLPSILPDMTWEEALEVTQVYSVLGLLSDRSPLVSQRPFRAPHHTVSNAGLVGGGSNPKPGEISMAHKGVLFLDELPEFRKDSLDLMRQPLEDGRVTISRVSGAVTYPAEFMLVCAMNPCKCGWYGDPSGRCRCSEASVEGYQSRISGPMLDRIDIVVEVPAVHYEDLRSRAQAEPSAAIKARVNAARDIQNRRFGEKGILCNARMGPEELRRYCRLGEEAETLMKAAFETLGLTARSYDRILRVARTVADLDGCAEIEAQHIAEAIQYRSVRIGNRG
;
A
#
# COMPACT_ATOMS: atom_id res chain seq x y z
N MET A 1 25.94 -26.64 26.78
CA MET A 1 25.58 -25.26 27.17
C MET A 1 24.41 -24.78 26.33
N ILE A 2 23.49 -24.03 26.89
CA ILE A 2 22.29 -23.53 26.17
C ILE A 2 22.15 -22.02 26.34
N CYS A 3 21.77 -21.32 25.28
CA CYS A 3 21.39 -19.90 25.30
C CYS A 3 20.25 -19.64 24.32
N SER A 4 19.40 -18.68 24.65
CA SER A 4 18.28 -18.27 23.81
C SER A 4 18.34 -16.76 23.55
N VAL A 5 18.05 -16.37 22.31
CA VAL A 5 18.05 -14.98 21.82
C VAL A 5 16.73 -14.72 21.11
N ARG A 6 16.08 -13.60 21.41
CA ARG A 6 14.81 -13.21 20.79
C ARG A 6 15.02 -12.52 19.45
N THR A 7 14.17 -12.85 18.51
CA THR A 7 14.06 -12.21 17.18
C THR A 7 12.61 -12.25 16.73
N MET A 8 12.34 -11.84 15.50
CA MET A 8 11.02 -11.86 14.90
C MET A 8 11.07 -12.50 13.51
N CYS A 9 9.95 -13.00 13.04
CA CYS A 9 9.73 -13.39 11.65
C CYS A 9 8.49 -12.68 11.09
N LEU A 10 8.38 -12.62 9.77
CA LEU A 10 7.24 -12.02 9.09
C LEU A 10 6.41 -13.07 8.37
N ASN A 11 5.09 -12.89 8.42
CA ASN A 11 4.14 -13.51 7.52
C ASN A 11 3.31 -12.39 6.86
N GLY A 12 3.70 -12.01 5.65
CA GLY A 12 3.25 -10.75 5.05
C GLY A 12 3.79 -9.53 5.79
N ILE A 13 2.90 -8.67 6.27
CA ILE A 13 3.26 -7.53 7.14
C ILE A 13 3.11 -7.84 8.63
N ARG A 14 2.64 -9.04 8.99
CA ARG A 14 2.46 -9.42 10.39
C ARG A 14 3.72 -10.05 10.95
N GLY A 15 4.24 -9.46 12.01
CA GLY A 15 5.35 -10.00 12.77
C GLY A 15 4.90 -11.09 13.75
N SER A 16 5.79 -12.02 14.05
CA SER A 16 5.65 -13.00 15.13
C SER A 16 6.98 -13.17 15.84
N MET A 17 6.95 -13.26 17.18
CA MET A 17 8.15 -13.49 17.97
C MET A 17 8.74 -14.86 17.70
N VAL A 18 10.06 -14.91 17.58
CA VAL A 18 10.85 -16.14 17.42
C VAL A 18 11.98 -16.13 18.44
N THR A 19 12.31 -17.29 18.97
CA THR A 19 13.47 -17.49 19.84
C THR A 19 14.48 -18.40 19.15
N ALA A 20 15.71 -17.93 18.96
CA ALA A 20 16.83 -18.73 18.52
C ALA A 20 17.51 -19.35 19.75
N GLU A 21 17.42 -20.67 19.90
CA GLU A 21 17.96 -21.44 21.02
C GLU A 21 19.17 -22.26 20.53
N ALA A 22 20.36 -21.89 20.97
CA ALA A 22 21.57 -22.65 20.63
C ALA A 22 21.93 -23.63 21.76
N TYR A 23 22.14 -24.89 21.39
CA TYR A 23 22.63 -25.96 22.25
C TYR A 23 23.98 -26.48 21.72
N ILE A 24 24.99 -26.44 22.58
CA ILE A 24 26.33 -26.92 22.26
C ILE A 24 26.59 -28.16 23.13
N SER A 25 26.86 -29.31 22.49
CA SER A 25 27.15 -30.60 23.12
C SER A 25 28.49 -31.14 22.65
N ASN A 26 29.08 -32.02 23.46
CA ASN A 26 30.27 -32.79 23.09
C ASN A 26 29.88 -33.78 21.98
N GLY A 27 30.77 -34.03 21.05
CA GLY A 27 30.58 -34.98 19.96
C GLY A 27 31.27 -34.55 18.67
N MET A 28 31.08 -35.33 17.60
CA MET A 28 31.61 -34.93 16.28
C MET A 28 31.10 -33.55 15.86
N PRO A 29 31.99 -32.71 15.33
CA PRO A 29 31.60 -31.39 14.88
C PRO A 29 30.44 -31.42 13.87
N GLY A 30 29.39 -30.71 14.15
CA GLY A 30 28.21 -30.60 13.29
C GLY A 30 27.42 -29.30 13.60
N PHE A 31 26.71 -28.76 12.62
CA PHE A 31 25.88 -27.59 12.82
C PHE A 31 24.51 -27.78 12.15
N ASP A 32 23.49 -27.95 12.96
CA ASP A 32 22.12 -28.18 12.52
C ASP A 32 21.20 -27.03 12.95
N ILE A 33 20.32 -26.58 12.04
CA ILE A 33 19.26 -25.58 12.31
C ILE A 33 17.91 -26.27 12.11
N VAL A 34 17.08 -26.27 13.16
CA VAL A 34 15.74 -26.87 13.21
C VAL A 34 14.66 -25.81 13.49
N GLY A 35 13.39 -26.16 13.32
CA GLY A 35 12.27 -25.23 13.54
C GLY A 35 11.70 -24.64 12.25
N LEU A 36 11.58 -25.46 11.19
CA LEU A 36 11.07 -25.09 9.85
C LEU A 36 11.85 -23.95 9.16
N PRO A 37 13.20 -24.02 9.11
CA PRO A 37 13.99 -23.03 8.37
C PRO A 37 13.81 -23.21 6.86
N ASP A 38 13.77 -22.08 6.10
CA ASP A 38 13.90 -22.11 4.64
C ASP A 38 15.36 -22.35 4.19
N ALA A 39 15.60 -22.32 2.88
CA ALA A 39 16.94 -22.49 2.34
C ALA A 39 17.90 -21.38 2.80
N ALA A 40 17.46 -20.12 2.82
CA ALA A 40 18.27 -18.97 3.22
C ALA A 40 18.71 -19.07 4.70
N VAL A 41 17.81 -19.52 5.58
CA VAL A 41 18.12 -19.77 7.00
C VAL A 41 19.08 -20.96 7.16
N LYS A 42 18.97 -22.00 6.33
CA LYS A 42 19.91 -23.12 6.36
C LYS A 42 21.33 -22.74 5.93
N GLU A 43 21.45 -21.83 4.97
CA GLU A 43 22.73 -21.28 4.50
C GLU A 43 23.40 -20.38 5.54
N ALA A 44 22.69 -19.89 6.55
CA ALA A 44 23.23 -19.10 7.66
C ALA A 44 24.42 -19.78 8.34
N ARG A 45 24.49 -21.13 8.31
CA ARG A 45 25.60 -21.90 8.93
C ARG A 45 26.99 -21.43 8.48
N GLU A 46 27.17 -21.27 7.19
CA GLU A 46 28.46 -20.85 6.63
C GLU A 46 28.76 -19.38 6.91
N ARG A 47 27.73 -18.49 6.76
CA ARG A 47 27.86 -17.06 7.04
C ARG A 47 28.20 -16.80 8.50
N VAL A 48 27.49 -17.40 9.43
CA VAL A 48 27.66 -17.28 10.88
C VAL A 48 29.05 -17.73 11.32
N ARG A 49 29.52 -18.89 10.79
CA ARG A 49 30.85 -19.40 11.09
C ARG A 49 31.98 -18.48 10.60
N ALA A 50 31.87 -18.00 9.35
CA ALA A 50 32.86 -17.08 8.78
C ALA A 50 32.88 -15.75 9.52
N ALA A 51 31.72 -15.17 9.78
CA ALA A 51 31.57 -13.91 10.48
C ALA A 51 32.15 -13.93 11.91
N ALA A 52 31.92 -15.02 12.66
CA ALA A 52 32.53 -15.17 13.98
C ALA A 52 34.07 -15.08 13.90
N LYS A 53 34.69 -15.84 12.99
CA LYS A 53 36.13 -15.85 12.79
C LYS A 53 36.67 -14.48 12.32
N SER A 54 36.03 -13.87 11.36
CA SER A 54 36.42 -12.56 10.83
C SER A 54 36.30 -11.44 11.87
N SER A 55 35.37 -11.60 12.83
CA SER A 55 35.23 -10.69 13.98
C SER A 55 36.15 -10.99 15.15
N GLY A 56 37.16 -11.86 14.98
CA GLY A 56 38.11 -12.20 16.03
C GLY A 56 37.60 -13.16 17.11
N MET A 57 36.45 -13.82 16.87
CA MET A 57 35.84 -14.71 17.84
C MET A 57 36.10 -16.18 17.49
N SER A 58 36.25 -17.01 18.52
CA SER A 58 36.35 -18.46 18.33
C SER A 58 34.97 -19.05 18.05
N PHE A 59 34.89 -19.93 17.04
CA PHE A 59 33.67 -20.70 16.77
C PHE A 59 33.82 -22.11 17.33
N PRO A 60 32.82 -22.65 18.08
CA PRO A 60 32.96 -23.92 18.74
C PRO A 60 33.14 -25.07 17.75
N VAL A 61 34.16 -25.92 18.00
CA VAL A 61 34.42 -27.17 17.28
C VAL A 61 33.72 -28.33 18.02
N SER A 62 32.39 -28.30 17.98
CA SER A 62 31.51 -29.21 18.73
C SER A 62 30.22 -29.43 17.94
N ARG A 63 29.33 -30.25 18.44
CA ARG A 63 28.00 -30.40 17.85
C ARG A 63 27.11 -29.24 18.29
N ILE A 64 26.67 -28.41 17.33
CA ILE A 64 25.81 -27.25 17.53
C ILE A 64 24.44 -27.59 16.96
N THR A 65 23.40 -27.39 17.76
CA THR A 65 22.00 -27.41 17.29
C THR A 65 21.34 -26.10 17.63
N VAL A 66 20.80 -25.44 16.62
CA VAL A 66 20.02 -24.22 16.81
C VAL A 66 18.56 -24.49 16.49
N ASN A 67 17.69 -24.28 17.48
CA ASN A 67 16.25 -24.41 17.32
C ASN A 67 15.64 -23.01 17.18
N LEU A 68 14.81 -22.80 16.15
CA LEU A 68 14.03 -21.57 15.95
C LEU A 68 12.59 -21.81 16.38
N ALA A 69 12.26 -21.47 17.62
CA ALA A 69 10.94 -21.68 18.21
C ALA A 69 10.00 -20.47 17.93
N PRO A 70 8.68 -20.69 17.75
CA PRO A 70 7.95 -21.96 17.74
C PRO A 70 8.07 -22.72 16.40
N ALA A 71 8.02 -24.04 16.42
CA ALA A 71 8.11 -24.86 15.21
C ALA A 71 6.90 -24.75 14.27
N SER A 72 5.78 -24.18 14.73
CA SER A 72 4.55 -23.98 13.94
C SER A 72 4.67 -22.86 12.89
N VAL A 73 5.67 -21.98 13.00
CA VAL A 73 5.87 -20.84 12.11
C VAL A 73 7.06 -21.12 11.20
N LYS A 74 6.88 -20.97 9.88
CA LYS A 74 7.98 -21.06 8.90
C LYS A 74 8.91 -19.85 9.04
N LYS A 75 10.21 -20.09 9.13
CA LYS A 75 11.24 -19.03 9.21
C LYS A 75 11.83 -18.81 7.84
N THR A 76 11.72 -17.58 7.35
CA THR A 76 12.17 -17.17 6.02
C THR A 76 13.04 -15.93 6.12
N GLY A 77 14.13 -15.91 5.33
CA GLY A 77 15.00 -14.74 5.21
C GLY A 77 16.28 -14.82 6.03
N SER A 78 17.24 -13.99 5.66
CA SER A 78 18.60 -13.96 6.21
C SER A 78 18.73 -13.18 7.54
N HIS A 79 17.69 -12.49 7.98
CA HIS A 79 17.71 -11.69 9.21
C HIS A 79 17.88 -12.51 10.50
N PHE A 80 17.81 -13.84 10.40
CA PHE A 80 18.08 -14.76 11.49
C PHE A 80 19.57 -15.00 11.75
N ASP A 81 20.46 -14.58 10.84
CA ASP A 81 21.89 -14.81 10.96
C ASP A 81 22.44 -14.24 12.28
N LEU A 82 22.09 -12.96 12.57
CA LEU A 82 22.55 -12.28 13.78
C LEU A 82 22.08 -12.95 15.07
N PRO A 83 20.77 -13.22 15.29
CA PRO A 83 20.31 -13.93 16.50
C PRO A 83 20.86 -15.35 16.64
N ILE A 84 21.06 -16.07 15.53
CA ILE A 84 21.68 -17.42 15.54
C ILE A 84 23.12 -17.30 16.02
N LEU A 85 23.91 -16.37 15.46
CA LEU A 85 25.28 -16.12 15.85
C LEU A 85 25.41 -15.78 17.35
N LEU A 86 24.57 -14.85 17.80
CA LEU A 86 24.59 -14.43 19.22
C LEU A 86 24.23 -15.57 20.17
N ALA A 87 23.23 -16.39 19.80
CA ALA A 87 22.85 -17.55 20.61
C ALA A 87 24.02 -18.55 20.75
N ILE A 88 24.78 -18.79 19.65
CA ILE A 88 25.95 -19.68 19.67
C ILE A 88 27.10 -19.08 20.49
N LEU A 89 27.46 -17.81 20.23
CA LEU A 89 28.56 -17.15 20.95
C LEU A 89 28.28 -17.01 22.44
N SER A 90 27.02 -16.72 22.82
CA SER A 90 26.61 -16.68 24.23
C SER A 90 26.60 -18.07 24.88
N ALA A 91 26.15 -19.10 24.16
CA ALA A 91 26.21 -20.46 24.67
C ALA A 91 27.65 -20.96 24.85
N PHE A 92 28.57 -20.47 24.01
CA PHE A 92 30.01 -20.76 24.09
C PHE A 92 30.78 -19.93 25.10
N GLY A 93 30.12 -18.88 25.68
CA GLY A 93 30.72 -18.01 26.71
C GLY A 93 31.62 -16.90 26.16
N GLN A 94 31.58 -16.59 24.85
CA GLN A 94 32.37 -15.52 24.23
C GLN A 94 31.74 -14.14 24.43
N ILE A 95 30.42 -14.09 24.56
CA ILE A 95 29.66 -12.87 24.84
C ILE A 95 28.73 -13.09 26.03
N ARG A 96 28.44 -12.01 26.75
CA ARG A 96 27.42 -12.04 27.80
C ARG A 96 26.05 -12.37 27.22
N ARG A 97 25.23 -13.09 27.99
CA ARG A 97 23.89 -13.44 27.56
C ARG A 97 23.04 -12.17 27.35
N PRO A 98 22.45 -11.99 26.17
CA PRO A 98 21.53 -10.88 25.95
C PRO A 98 20.36 -10.91 26.94
N LYS A 99 19.88 -9.73 27.35
CA LYS A 99 18.71 -9.63 28.24
C LYS A 99 17.45 -10.14 27.54
N ALA A 100 16.54 -10.69 28.31
CA ALA A 100 15.28 -11.26 27.79
C ALA A 100 14.32 -10.20 27.19
N ASP A 101 14.52 -8.94 27.47
CA ASP A 101 13.77 -7.79 26.93
C ASP A 101 14.43 -7.15 25.69
N CYS A 102 15.45 -7.83 25.12
CA CYS A 102 16.13 -7.42 23.90
C CYS A 102 15.78 -8.35 22.75
N ALA A 103 15.70 -7.80 21.53
CA ALA A 103 15.54 -8.56 20.29
C ALA A 103 16.59 -8.15 19.25
N PHE A 104 16.98 -9.07 18.38
CA PHE A 104 18.06 -8.90 17.43
C PHE A 104 17.62 -9.25 16.02
N ILE A 105 17.94 -8.41 15.04
CA ILE A 105 17.58 -8.57 13.63
C ILE A 105 18.82 -8.22 12.80
N GLY A 106 19.17 -9.05 11.82
CA GLY A 106 20.23 -8.68 10.88
C GLY A 106 20.77 -9.86 10.09
N GLU A 107 21.14 -9.60 8.85
CA GLU A 107 21.93 -10.50 8.04
C GLU A 107 23.41 -10.26 8.34
N VAL A 108 24.19 -11.32 8.43
CA VAL A 108 25.62 -11.22 8.70
C VAL A 108 26.43 -11.61 7.47
N ALA A 109 27.29 -10.70 7.01
CA ALA A 109 28.23 -10.98 5.93
C ALA A 109 29.45 -11.76 6.42
N LEU A 110 30.20 -12.37 5.50
CA LEU A 110 31.36 -13.22 5.82
C LEU A 110 32.48 -12.48 6.55
N ASP A 111 32.56 -11.15 6.35
CA ASP A 111 33.53 -10.26 7.01
C ASP A 111 33.08 -9.78 8.40
N GLY A 112 31.87 -10.18 8.84
CA GLY A 112 31.29 -9.78 10.11
C GLY A 112 30.47 -8.47 10.06
N THR A 113 30.32 -7.83 8.91
CA THR A 113 29.41 -6.67 8.77
C THR A 113 27.95 -7.11 8.89
N VAL A 114 27.11 -6.24 9.46
CA VAL A 114 25.67 -6.46 9.57
C VAL A 114 24.96 -5.70 8.46
N ARG A 115 24.34 -6.45 7.54
CA ARG A 115 23.66 -5.92 6.34
C ARG A 115 22.20 -5.61 6.61
N SER A 116 21.68 -4.63 5.84
CA SER A 116 20.26 -4.29 5.84
C SER A 116 19.39 -5.47 5.46
N VAL A 117 18.18 -5.52 6.04
CA VAL A 117 17.17 -6.54 5.78
C VAL A 117 15.82 -5.88 5.51
N SER A 118 14.95 -6.58 4.77
CA SER A 118 13.61 -6.09 4.48
C SER A 118 12.67 -6.35 5.66
N GLY A 119 11.69 -5.45 5.88
CA GLY A 119 10.62 -5.68 6.84
C GLY A 119 10.98 -5.39 8.29
N VAL A 120 11.96 -4.51 8.53
CA VAL A 120 12.37 -4.18 9.91
C VAL A 120 11.26 -3.46 10.66
N LEU A 121 10.55 -2.52 10.04
CA LEU A 121 9.45 -1.81 10.70
C LEU A 121 8.35 -2.75 11.23
N PRO A 122 7.74 -3.66 10.45
CA PRO A 122 6.75 -4.59 10.99
C PRO A 122 7.34 -5.56 12.03
N MET A 123 8.63 -5.92 11.96
CA MET A 123 9.29 -6.70 13.01
C MET A 123 9.39 -5.93 14.32
N VAL A 124 9.80 -4.66 14.29
CA VAL A 124 9.92 -3.82 15.47
C VAL A 124 8.55 -3.47 16.06
N LEU A 125 7.52 -3.28 15.23
CA LEU A 125 6.14 -3.14 15.70
C LEU A 125 5.65 -4.39 16.46
N CYS A 126 6.01 -5.59 15.98
CA CYS A 126 5.75 -6.84 16.70
C CYS A 126 6.52 -6.90 18.03
N ALA A 127 7.79 -6.49 18.04
CA ALA A 127 8.61 -6.43 19.25
C ALA A 127 7.99 -5.49 20.30
N LYS A 128 7.51 -4.31 19.88
CA LYS A 128 6.77 -3.36 20.73
C LYS A 128 5.55 -4.00 21.38
N GLN A 129 4.73 -4.69 20.59
CA GLN A 129 3.54 -5.40 21.08
C GLN A 129 3.89 -6.52 22.08
N ALA A 130 5.05 -7.15 21.89
CA ALA A 130 5.57 -8.20 22.77
C ALA A 130 6.31 -7.67 24.02
N GLY A 131 6.34 -6.36 24.24
CA GLY A 131 6.98 -5.73 25.41
C GLY A 131 8.52 -5.77 25.38
N ILE A 132 9.13 -5.89 24.21
CA ILE A 132 10.59 -5.76 24.03
C ILE A 132 10.99 -4.30 24.30
N ARG A 133 12.06 -4.11 25.07
CA ARG A 133 12.57 -2.79 25.43
C ARG A 133 13.64 -2.25 24.49
N ALA A 134 14.44 -3.14 23.91
CA ALA A 134 15.49 -2.75 22.95
C ALA A 134 15.54 -3.68 21.75
N CYS A 135 15.64 -3.10 20.56
CA CYS A 135 15.83 -3.82 19.30
C CYS A 135 17.19 -3.45 18.68
N PHE A 136 18.04 -4.45 18.48
CA PHE A 136 19.30 -4.33 17.81
C PHE A 136 19.10 -4.63 16.32
N VAL A 137 19.32 -3.61 15.48
CA VAL A 137 18.99 -3.66 14.05
C VAL A 137 20.20 -3.23 13.20
N PRO A 138 20.26 -3.62 11.93
CA PRO A 138 21.29 -3.10 11.04
C PRO A 138 21.27 -1.56 11.02
N ALA A 139 22.44 -0.92 11.02
CA ALA A 139 22.54 0.55 11.03
C ALA A 139 21.76 1.20 9.88
N ALA A 140 21.74 0.58 8.70
CA ALA A 140 20.99 1.06 7.54
C ALA A 140 19.44 0.97 7.71
N ASN A 141 18.94 0.19 8.67
CA ASN A 141 17.51 0.10 8.97
C ASN A 141 17.12 0.88 10.24
N ALA A 142 18.04 1.56 10.89
CA ALA A 142 17.80 2.19 12.19
C ALA A 142 16.72 3.28 12.12
N ALA A 143 16.80 4.17 11.13
CA ALA A 143 15.81 5.24 10.94
C ALA A 143 14.39 4.67 10.72
N GLU A 144 14.25 3.62 9.90
CA GLU A 144 12.98 2.89 9.68
C GLU A 144 12.45 2.30 10.98
N ALA A 145 13.32 1.67 11.77
CA ALA A 145 12.95 1.01 13.02
C ALA A 145 12.40 1.99 14.07
N THR A 146 12.92 3.24 14.12
CA THR A 146 12.46 4.26 15.07
C THR A 146 11.02 4.70 14.86
N LEU A 147 10.46 4.50 13.66
CA LEU A 147 9.06 4.83 13.35
C LEU A 147 8.06 4.04 14.22
N ALA A 148 8.45 2.89 14.76
CA ALA A 148 7.61 2.12 15.67
C ALA A 148 7.32 2.84 17.01
N ARG A 149 8.14 3.84 17.40
CA ARG A 149 7.96 4.65 18.62
C ARG A 149 7.68 3.79 19.86
N GLY A 150 8.62 2.91 20.19
CA GLY A 150 8.45 2.00 21.34
C GLY A 150 9.77 1.50 21.89
N PRO A 151 10.33 0.39 21.40
CA PRO A 151 11.64 -0.09 21.83
C PRO A 151 12.76 0.90 21.54
N ALA A 152 13.78 0.95 22.39
CA ALA A 152 15.05 1.62 22.07
C ALA A 152 15.69 0.93 20.84
N ILE A 153 16.06 1.68 19.83
CA ILE A 153 16.66 1.16 18.60
C ILE A 153 18.16 1.33 18.67
N ILE A 154 18.88 0.22 18.62
CA ILE A 154 20.33 0.18 18.70
C ILE A 154 20.91 -0.21 17.34
N PRO A 155 21.52 0.72 16.59
CA PRO A 155 22.09 0.47 15.27
C PRO A 155 23.39 -0.34 15.39
N ILE A 156 23.49 -1.44 14.62
CA ILE A 156 24.66 -2.32 14.60
C ILE A 156 25.29 -2.32 13.22
N LYS A 157 26.59 -2.01 13.14
CA LYS A 157 27.38 -2.02 11.92
C LYS A 157 28.08 -3.36 11.67
N ASN A 158 28.56 -3.99 12.74
CA ASN A 158 29.27 -5.26 12.65
C ASN A 158 29.16 -6.07 13.95
N VAL A 159 29.51 -7.35 13.87
CA VAL A 159 29.43 -8.31 14.97
C VAL A 159 30.40 -7.98 16.10
N ALA A 160 31.61 -7.48 15.80
CA ALA A 160 32.61 -7.10 16.81
C ALA A 160 32.08 -5.96 17.71
N GLN A 161 31.55 -4.87 17.12
CA GLN A 161 30.91 -3.79 17.85
C GLN A 161 29.79 -4.30 18.80
N LEU A 162 28.95 -5.18 18.30
CA LEU A 162 27.85 -5.74 19.11
C LEU A 162 28.37 -6.58 20.27
N ALA A 163 29.39 -7.42 20.03
CA ALA A 163 29.99 -8.23 21.07
C ALA A 163 30.67 -7.38 22.16
N ASP A 164 31.41 -6.36 21.78
CA ASP A 164 32.04 -5.41 22.70
C ASP A 164 30.97 -4.68 23.53
N GLY A 165 29.89 -4.25 22.90
CA GLY A 165 28.78 -3.62 23.60
C GLY A 165 28.08 -4.55 24.59
N LEU A 166 27.80 -5.80 24.20
CA LEU A 166 27.17 -6.79 25.09
C LEU A 166 28.10 -7.16 26.25
N ASN A 167 29.42 -7.20 26.02
CA ASN A 167 30.43 -7.46 27.05
C ASN A 167 30.70 -6.23 27.95
N GLY A 168 30.18 -5.05 27.57
CA GLY A 168 30.37 -3.81 28.34
C GLY A 168 31.74 -3.14 28.09
N VAL A 169 32.40 -3.46 26.99
CA VAL A 169 33.67 -2.86 26.56
C VAL A 169 33.40 -1.49 25.90
N CYS A 170 32.31 -1.35 25.15
CA CYS A 170 31.90 -0.09 24.57
C CYS A 170 30.42 0.21 24.88
N GLN A 171 30.03 1.48 24.79
CA GLN A 171 28.64 1.89 24.89
C GLN A 171 28.02 1.84 23.49
N LEU A 172 26.84 1.19 23.40
CA LEU A 172 26.02 1.21 22.19
C LEU A 172 25.00 2.34 22.32
N GLU A 173 25.01 3.24 21.36
CA GLU A 173 24.13 4.42 21.35
C GLU A 173 22.77 4.07 20.77
N GLU A 174 21.73 4.70 21.31
CA GLU A 174 20.37 4.60 20.79
C GLU A 174 20.20 5.55 19.61
N GLU A 175 19.55 5.06 18.55
CA GLU A 175 19.17 5.89 17.40
C GLU A 175 18.06 6.86 17.80
N PRO A 176 18.22 8.18 17.54
CA PRO A 176 17.16 9.14 17.80
C PRO A 176 15.93 8.86 16.95
N ILE A 177 14.75 9.14 17.52
CA ILE A 177 13.49 8.98 16.79
C ILE A 177 13.53 9.86 15.54
N TRP A 178 13.35 9.24 14.40
CA TRP A 178 13.29 9.95 13.13
C TRP A 178 12.08 10.90 13.09
N VAL A 179 12.32 12.14 12.66
CA VAL A 179 11.29 13.17 12.50
C VAL A 179 11.26 13.60 11.04
N PRO A 180 10.07 13.76 10.43
CA PRO A 180 9.95 14.25 9.06
C PRO A 180 10.66 15.62 8.92
N ASN A 181 11.71 15.66 8.16
CA ASN A 181 12.32 16.92 7.70
C ASN A 181 11.58 17.30 6.44
N GLY A 182 10.70 18.30 6.47
CA GLY A 182 9.81 18.72 5.39
C GLY A 182 10.48 18.88 4.02
N ILE A 183 10.88 17.77 3.43
CA ILE A 183 11.35 17.71 2.04
C ILE A 183 10.10 17.64 1.19
N ASP A 184 9.64 18.79 0.77
CA ASP A 184 8.62 18.89 -0.28
C ASP A 184 9.21 18.33 -1.58
N THR A 185 8.86 17.09 -1.90
CA THR A 185 9.03 16.60 -3.27
C THR A 185 8.09 17.40 -4.17
N PRO A 186 8.58 18.02 -5.28
CA PRO A 186 7.73 18.78 -6.15
C PRO A 186 6.61 17.90 -6.68
N GLN A 187 5.39 18.21 -6.29
CA GLN A 187 4.19 17.54 -6.79
C GLN A 187 3.74 18.19 -8.09
N LEU A 188 3.19 17.38 -9.00
CA LEU A 188 2.48 17.87 -10.16
C LEU A 188 1.25 18.64 -9.69
N ASP A 189 1.00 19.84 -10.25
CA ASP A 189 -0.07 20.73 -9.81
C ASP A 189 -1.18 20.85 -10.86
N PHE A 190 -2.44 20.94 -10.41
CA PHE A 190 -3.60 21.17 -11.30
C PHE A 190 -3.60 22.56 -11.97
N LYS A 191 -2.85 23.53 -11.44
CA LYS A 191 -2.64 24.84 -12.11
C LYS A 191 -2.02 24.71 -13.51
N ASP A 192 -1.30 23.61 -13.78
CA ASP A 192 -0.70 23.34 -15.08
C ASP A 192 -1.70 22.76 -16.10
N VAL A 193 -2.92 22.44 -15.67
CA VAL A 193 -3.97 21.87 -16.52
C VAL A 193 -4.93 22.98 -16.92
N LEU A 194 -4.88 23.35 -18.17
CA LEU A 194 -5.75 24.39 -18.73
C LEU A 194 -7.07 23.77 -19.20
N GLY A 195 -8.18 24.44 -18.91
CA GLY A 195 -9.53 23.94 -19.25
C GLY A 195 -9.95 22.71 -18.47
N GLN A 196 -10.93 21.98 -19.02
CA GLN A 196 -11.46 20.69 -18.50
C GLN A 196 -12.02 20.79 -17.07
N GLU A 197 -12.67 21.89 -16.72
CA GLU A 197 -13.16 22.16 -15.36
C GLU A 197 -14.12 21.07 -14.84
N HIS A 198 -14.97 20.50 -15.71
CA HIS A 198 -15.87 19.41 -15.34
C HIS A 198 -15.12 18.13 -14.95
N VAL A 199 -13.96 17.84 -15.59
CA VAL A 199 -13.11 16.69 -15.22
C VAL A 199 -12.40 16.95 -13.91
N LYS A 200 -11.89 18.19 -13.70
CA LYS A 200 -11.29 18.60 -12.42
C LYS A 200 -12.29 18.47 -11.28
N ARG A 201 -13.55 18.92 -11.48
CA ARG A 201 -14.63 18.77 -10.50
C ARG A 201 -14.92 17.29 -10.21
N ALA A 202 -15.01 16.44 -11.23
CA ALA A 202 -15.18 15.01 -11.03
C ALA A 202 -14.04 14.36 -10.22
N LEU A 203 -12.79 14.78 -10.47
CA LEU A 203 -11.63 14.31 -9.71
C LEU A 203 -11.61 14.87 -8.28
N GLU A 204 -12.07 16.10 -8.05
CA GLU A 204 -12.26 16.69 -6.72
C GLU A 204 -13.28 15.87 -5.90
N VAL A 205 -14.46 15.59 -6.48
CA VAL A 205 -15.48 14.72 -5.85
C VAL A 205 -14.91 13.35 -5.55
N ALA A 206 -14.19 12.77 -6.51
CA ALA A 206 -13.55 11.47 -6.35
C ALA A 206 -12.52 11.47 -5.21
N ALA A 207 -11.68 12.51 -5.11
CA ALA A 207 -10.68 12.65 -4.04
C ALA A 207 -11.34 12.81 -2.66
N ALA A 208 -12.40 13.63 -2.59
CA ALA A 208 -13.12 13.88 -1.34
C ALA A 208 -13.81 12.63 -0.80
N GLY A 209 -14.43 11.82 -1.67
CA GLY A 209 -15.14 10.59 -1.27
C GLY A 209 -14.35 9.30 -1.39
N SER A 210 -13.15 9.31 -1.95
CA SER A 210 -12.38 8.11 -2.37
C SER A 210 -13.15 7.25 -3.39
N HIS A 211 -13.84 7.88 -4.34
CA HIS A 211 -14.61 7.21 -5.37
C HIS A 211 -13.73 6.71 -6.51
N ASN A 212 -14.03 5.52 -7.02
CA ASN A 212 -13.38 4.98 -8.21
C ASN A 212 -13.82 5.71 -9.47
N VAL A 213 -12.87 6.02 -10.35
CA VAL A 213 -13.08 6.87 -11.53
C VAL A 213 -12.71 6.16 -12.81
N LEU A 214 -13.48 6.38 -13.87
CA LEU A 214 -13.15 6.03 -15.24
C LEU A 214 -13.16 7.29 -16.11
N LEU A 215 -12.02 7.61 -16.72
CA LEU A 215 -11.82 8.69 -17.68
C LEU A 215 -11.92 8.11 -19.09
N ILE A 216 -12.84 8.64 -19.90
CA ILE A 216 -13.04 8.20 -21.30
C ILE A 216 -12.77 9.42 -22.21
N GLY A 217 -11.94 9.25 -23.23
CA GLY A 217 -11.70 10.36 -24.16
C GLY A 217 -10.69 9.97 -25.26
N PRO A 218 -10.55 10.82 -26.29
CA PRO A 218 -9.65 10.56 -27.40
C PRO A 218 -8.18 10.55 -26.95
N PRO A 219 -7.27 9.99 -27.77
CA PRO A 219 -5.84 10.08 -27.54
C PRO A 219 -5.40 11.54 -27.44
N GLY A 220 -4.49 11.84 -26.48
CA GLY A 220 -4.00 13.20 -26.26
C GLY A 220 -4.94 14.12 -25.50
N SER A 221 -6.10 13.67 -25.01
CA SER A 221 -7.03 14.50 -24.22
C SER A 221 -6.56 14.81 -22.78
N GLY A 222 -5.39 14.32 -22.36
CA GLY A 222 -4.83 14.64 -21.04
C GLY A 222 -5.23 13.70 -19.89
N LYS A 223 -5.91 12.57 -20.14
CA LYS A 223 -6.36 11.60 -19.12
C LYS A 223 -5.26 11.19 -18.15
N SER A 224 -4.14 10.74 -18.67
CA SER A 224 -2.98 10.30 -17.84
C SER A 224 -2.31 11.48 -17.12
N MET A 225 -2.33 12.68 -17.71
CA MET A 225 -1.82 13.93 -17.11
C MET A 225 -2.67 14.33 -15.89
N LEU A 226 -3.99 14.30 -16.02
CA LEU A 226 -4.94 14.58 -14.94
C LEU A 226 -4.79 13.55 -13.80
N SER A 227 -4.74 12.25 -14.15
CA SER A 227 -4.63 11.17 -13.16
C SER A 227 -3.34 11.28 -12.34
N LYS A 228 -2.20 11.62 -12.96
CA LYS A 228 -0.91 11.79 -12.26
C LYS A 228 -0.90 12.96 -11.27
N ARG A 229 -1.82 13.93 -11.43
CA ARG A 229 -1.97 15.07 -10.50
C ARG A 229 -2.91 14.79 -9.34
N LEU A 230 -3.69 13.71 -9.41
CA LEU A 230 -4.65 13.37 -8.37
C LEU A 230 -4.04 13.29 -6.95
N PRO A 231 -2.82 12.74 -6.74
CA PRO A 231 -2.20 12.74 -5.42
C PRO A 231 -2.05 14.13 -4.79
N SER A 232 -1.92 15.20 -5.60
CA SER A 232 -1.76 16.57 -5.09
C SER A 232 -3.03 17.16 -4.43
N ILE A 233 -4.20 16.57 -4.72
CA ILE A 233 -5.48 16.98 -4.13
C ILE A 233 -6.08 15.98 -3.16
N LEU A 234 -5.44 14.80 -2.98
CA LEU A 234 -5.89 13.84 -1.98
C LEU A 234 -5.66 14.37 -0.56
N PRO A 235 -6.49 13.97 0.42
CA PRO A 235 -6.27 14.29 1.82
C PRO A 235 -4.90 13.82 2.31
N ASP A 236 -4.30 14.57 3.23
CA ASP A 236 -3.07 14.12 3.88
C ASP A 236 -3.27 12.79 4.60
N MET A 237 -2.22 11.98 4.65
CA MET A 237 -2.26 10.74 5.44
C MET A 237 -2.14 11.05 6.93
N THR A 238 -2.90 10.33 7.74
CA THR A 238 -2.62 10.29 9.18
C THR A 238 -1.30 9.54 9.45
N TRP A 239 -0.77 9.67 10.66
CA TRP A 239 0.43 8.93 11.04
C TRP A 239 0.24 7.41 10.91
N GLU A 240 -0.93 6.92 11.30
CA GLU A 240 -1.31 5.52 11.24
C GLU A 240 -1.40 5.03 9.79
N GLU A 241 -2.04 5.81 8.91
CA GLU A 241 -2.08 5.49 7.47
C GLU A 241 -0.68 5.46 6.85
N ALA A 242 0.17 6.44 7.17
CA ALA A 242 1.55 6.50 6.69
C ALA A 242 2.36 5.29 7.18
N LEU A 243 2.13 4.86 8.42
CA LEU A 243 2.80 3.70 8.99
C LEU A 243 2.33 2.38 8.33
N GLU A 244 1.03 2.23 8.04
CA GLU A 244 0.49 1.08 7.31
C GLU A 244 1.10 0.96 5.91
N VAL A 245 1.16 2.07 5.17
CA VAL A 245 1.79 2.12 3.84
C VAL A 245 3.28 1.78 3.96
N THR A 246 3.97 2.38 4.92
CA THR A 246 5.42 2.17 5.11
C THR A 246 5.74 0.71 5.41
N GLN A 247 4.90 -0.02 6.15
CA GLN A 247 5.08 -1.45 6.39
C GLN A 247 5.08 -2.28 5.09
N VAL A 248 4.21 -1.94 4.12
CA VAL A 248 4.18 -2.61 2.82
C VAL A 248 5.48 -2.38 2.05
N TYR A 249 5.97 -1.14 2.03
CA TYR A 249 7.22 -0.77 1.37
C TYR A 249 8.45 -1.34 2.08
N SER A 250 8.42 -1.44 3.41
CA SER A 250 9.44 -2.08 4.24
C SER A 250 9.65 -3.54 3.87
N VAL A 251 8.58 -4.32 3.77
CA VAL A 251 8.63 -5.74 3.39
C VAL A 251 9.20 -5.95 1.98
N LEU A 252 9.02 -4.97 1.10
CA LEU A 252 9.59 -4.99 -0.25
C LEU A 252 11.06 -4.54 -0.28
N GLY A 253 11.57 -3.93 0.80
CA GLY A 253 12.91 -3.33 0.83
C GLY A 253 13.02 -2.08 -0.04
N LEU A 254 11.93 -1.31 -0.18
CA LEU A 254 11.84 -0.11 -1.02
C LEU A 254 12.01 1.20 -0.24
N LEU A 255 12.26 1.12 1.06
CA LEU A 255 12.57 2.29 1.89
C LEU A 255 14.03 2.71 1.72
N SER A 256 14.31 3.99 1.92
CA SER A 256 15.67 4.52 1.93
C SER A 256 15.99 5.16 3.29
N ASP A 257 17.28 5.21 3.63
CA ASP A 257 17.75 5.81 4.89
C ASP A 257 17.35 7.30 5.00
N ARG A 258 17.26 8.00 3.85
CA ARG A 258 16.89 9.42 3.81
C ARG A 258 15.39 9.65 3.95
N SER A 259 14.56 8.69 3.55
CA SER A 259 13.11 8.75 3.61
C SER A 259 12.56 7.40 4.09
N PRO A 260 12.67 7.11 5.39
CA PRO A 260 12.20 5.85 5.96
C PRO A 260 10.68 5.77 6.08
N LEU A 261 9.96 6.90 6.01
CA LEU A 261 8.50 7.01 6.06
C LEU A 261 7.93 7.37 4.70
N VAL A 262 6.93 6.63 4.24
CA VAL A 262 6.12 7.02 3.08
C VAL A 262 5.09 8.03 3.55
N SER A 263 5.39 9.34 3.38
CA SER A 263 4.54 10.44 3.86
C SER A 263 3.50 10.90 2.82
N GLN A 264 3.66 10.55 1.55
CA GLN A 264 2.73 10.89 0.48
C GLN A 264 1.91 9.68 0.06
N ARG A 265 0.64 9.91 -0.32
CA ARG A 265 -0.22 8.84 -0.84
C ARG A 265 0.39 8.22 -2.10
N PRO A 266 0.62 6.91 -2.14
CA PRO A 266 1.21 6.25 -3.29
C PRO A 266 0.39 6.45 -4.57
N PHE A 267 1.06 6.63 -5.70
CA PHE A 267 0.49 6.57 -7.03
C PHE A 267 1.16 5.46 -7.81
N ARG A 268 0.41 4.38 -8.06
CA ARG A 268 0.91 3.21 -8.79
C ARG A 268 0.24 3.14 -10.15
N ALA A 269 1.04 3.00 -11.19
CA ALA A 269 0.59 2.96 -12.58
C ALA A 269 1.23 1.78 -13.32
N PRO A 270 0.81 0.54 -13.05
CA PRO A 270 1.34 -0.61 -13.74
C PRO A 270 0.96 -0.59 -15.23
N HIS A 271 1.89 -1.02 -16.07
CA HIS A 271 1.63 -1.19 -17.50
C HIS A 271 0.62 -2.33 -17.71
N HIS A 272 -0.20 -2.29 -18.77
CA HIS A 272 -1.21 -3.30 -19.06
C HIS A 272 -0.65 -4.72 -19.28
N THR A 273 0.66 -4.85 -19.54
CA THR A 273 1.36 -6.14 -19.65
C THR A 273 1.80 -6.73 -18.31
N VAL A 274 1.48 -6.08 -17.19
CA VAL A 274 1.83 -6.58 -15.85
C VAL A 274 1.29 -8.00 -15.64
N SER A 275 2.12 -8.87 -15.06
CA SER A 275 1.67 -10.23 -14.72
C SER A 275 0.70 -10.21 -13.55
N ASN A 276 -0.16 -11.24 -13.44
CA ASN A 276 -1.05 -11.39 -12.30
C ASN A 276 -0.29 -11.38 -10.95
N ALA A 277 0.89 -12.00 -10.90
CA ALA A 277 1.75 -11.97 -9.71
C ALA A 277 2.34 -10.57 -9.44
N GLY A 278 2.65 -9.80 -10.47
CA GLY A 278 3.08 -8.40 -10.33
C GLY A 278 1.94 -7.50 -9.82
N LEU A 279 0.72 -7.74 -10.30
CA LEU A 279 -0.44 -6.93 -9.91
C LEU A 279 -0.92 -7.25 -8.49
N VAL A 280 -1.18 -8.51 -8.19
CA VAL A 280 -1.78 -8.98 -6.91
C VAL A 280 -0.70 -9.30 -5.88
N GLY A 281 0.44 -9.74 -6.33
CA GLY A 281 1.50 -10.29 -5.51
C GLY A 281 1.63 -11.80 -5.68
N GLY A 282 2.74 -12.36 -5.23
CA GLY A 282 3.01 -13.78 -5.39
C GLY A 282 4.47 -14.16 -5.18
N GLY A 283 4.85 -15.29 -5.76
CA GLY A 283 6.18 -15.88 -5.62
C GLY A 283 6.21 -17.07 -4.65
N SER A 284 7.36 -17.72 -4.52
CA SER A 284 7.58 -18.81 -3.58
C SER A 284 7.55 -18.33 -2.12
N ASN A 285 8.04 -17.12 -1.87
CA ASN A 285 7.83 -16.34 -0.67
C ASN A 285 6.92 -15.17 -1.07
N PRO A 286 5.60 -15.23 -0.78
CA PRO A 286 4.64 -14.25 -1.30
C PRO A 286 5.02 -12.82 -0.92
N LYS A 287 5.20 -11.96 -1.93
CA LYS A 287 5.44 -10.53 -1.77
C LYS A 287 4.21 -9.75 -2.23
N PRO A 288 3.97 -8.54 -1.68
CA PRO A 288 2.87 -7.69 -2.13
C PRO A 288 3.09 -7.22 -3.58
N GLY A 289 2.00 -7.07 -4.34
CA GLY A 289 2.00 -6.54 -5.70
C GLY A 289 1.61 -5.06 -5.77
N GLU A 290 1.41 -4.56 -7.01
CA GLU A 290 1.05 -3.15 -7.28
C GLU A 290 -0.21 -2.72 -6.55
N ILE A 291 -1.20 -3.61 -6.39
CA ILE A 291 -2.44 -3.35 -5.66
C ILE A 291 -2.15 -3.00 -4.19
N SER A 292 -1.29 -3.77 -3.51
CA SER A 292 -0.92 -3.49 -2.12
C SER A 292 0.04 -2.31 -2.00
N MET A 293 0.89 -2.07 -3.00
CA MET A 293 1.73 -0.86 -3.05
C MET A 293 0.92 0.43 -3.25
N ALA A 294 -0.29 0.32 -3.81
CA ALA A 294 -1.22 1.44 -3.93
C ALA A 294 -2.04 1.70 -2.65
N HIS A 295 -1.82 0.93 -1.57
CA HIS A 295 -2.58 1.07 -0.32
C HIS A 295 -2.61 2.51 0.18
N LYS A 296 -3.81 3.00 0.60
CA LYS A 296 -4.10 4.39 0.99
C LYS A 296 -3.78 5.46 -0.08
N GLY A 297 -3.56 5.02 -1.33
CA GLY A 297 -3.23 5.87 -2.45
C GLY A 297 -4.09 5.59 -3.69
N VAL A 298 -3.48 5.69 -4.85
CA VAL A 298 -4.13 5.54 -6.17
C VAL A 298 -3.51 4.39 -6.95
N LEU A 299 -4.34 3.52 -7.47
CA LEU A 299 -3.99 2.58 -8.53
C LEU A 299 -4.54 3.11 -9.85
N PHE A 300 -3.65 3.52 -10.74
CA PHE A 300 -4.00 4.03 -12.06
C PHE A 300 -3.81 2.97 -13.14
N LEU A 301 -4.86 2.67 -13.88
CA LEU A 301 -4.85 1.74 -15.01
C LEU A 301 -5.12 2.52 -16.30
N ASP A 302 -4.05 2.79 -17.05
CA ASP A 302 -4.18 3.39 -18.38
C ASP A 302 -4.52 2.32 -19.40
N GLU A 303 -5.24 2.69 -20.44
CA GLU A 303 -5.69 1.76 -21.50
C GLU A 303 -6.41 0.54 -20.95
N LEU A 304 -7.37 0.75 -20.04
CA LEU A 304 -8.09 -0.30 -19.30
C LEU A 304 -8.53 -1.51 -20.15
N PRO A 305 -9.07 -1.38 -21.40
CA PRO A 305 -9.46 -2.51 -22.21
C PRO A 305 -8.29 -3.37 -22.74
N GLU A 306 -7.04 -2.91 -22.60
CA GLU A 306 -5.85 -3.66 -23.03
C GLU A 306 -5.30 -4.57 -21.91
N PHE A 307 -5.77 -4.40 -20.67
CA PHE A 307 -5.46 -5.34 -19.59
C PHE A 307 -6.10 -6.71 -19.84
N ARG A 308 -5.41 -7.76 -19.44
CA ARG A 308 -5.95 -9.12 -19.49
C ARG A 308 -7.17 -9.22 -18.60
N LYS A 309 -8.22 -9.89 -19.11
CA LYS A 309 -9.47 -10.08 -18.37
C LYS A 309 -9.23 -10.72 -16.99
N ASP A 310 -8.37 -11.73 -16.94
CA ASP A 310 -8.01 -12.42 -15.68
C ASP A 310 -7.42 -11.45 -14.65
N SER A 311 -6.56 -10.51 -15.10
CA SER A 311 -5.95 -9.50 -14.22
C SER A 311 -7.00 -8.54 -13.65
N LEU A 312 -7.97 -8.11 -14.49
CA LEU A 312 -9.08 -7.26 -14.03
C LEU A 312 -10.01 -7.99 -13.07
N ASP A 313 -10.27 -9.26 -13.30
CA ASP A 313 -11.12 -10.06 -12.41
C ASP A 313 -10.49 -10.27 -11.03
N LEU A 314 -9.15 -10.38 -10.95
CA LEU A 314 -8.43 -10.48 -9.67
C LEU A 314 -8.54 -9.21 -8.81
N MET A 315 -8.83 -8.05 -9.38
CA MET A 315 -9.00 -6.79 -8.63
C MET A 315 -10.36 -6.68 -7.92
N ARG A 316 -11.34 -7.52 -8.27
CA ARG A 316 -12.70 -7.43 -7.70
C ARG A 316 -12.71 -7.58 -6.19
N GLN A 317 -12.01 -8.59 -5.67
CA GLN A 317 -11.95 -8.84 -4.23
C GLN A 317 -11.20 -7.72 -3.49
N PRO A 318 -10.01 -7.27 -3.91
CA PRO A 318 -9.35 -6.13 -3.27
C PRO A 318 -10.18 -4.85 -3.22
N LEU A 319 -10.95 -4.56 -4.27
CA LEU A 319 -11.82 -3.38 -4.31
C LEU A 319 -12.99 -3.46 -3.31
N GLU A 320 -13.47 -4.66 -2.99
CA GLU A 320 -14.54 -4.88 -2.01
C GLU A 320 -14.00 -4.99 -0.58
N ASP A 321 -13.00 -5.88 -0.39
CA ASP A 321 -12.51 -6.27 0.93
C ASP A 321 -11.42 -5.34 1.48
N GLY A 322 -10.80 -4.48 0.64
CA GLY A 322 -9.66 -3.63 1.01
C GLY A 322 -8.40 -4.42 1.36
N ARG A 323 -8.29 -5.66 0.89
CA ARG A 323 -7.15 -6.55 1.17
C ARG A 323 -6.94 -7.56 0.04
N VAL A 324 -5.70 -8.02 -0.09
CA VAL A 324 -5.29 -9.09 -0.99
C VAL A 324 -4.87 -10.29 -0.17
N THR A 325 -5.42 -11.46 -0.44
CA THR A 325 -5.00 -12.72 0.19
C THR A 325 -4.36 -13.63 -0.85
N ILE A 326 -3.09 -13.97 -0.65
CA ILE A 326 -2.32 -14.87 -1.51
C ILE A 326 -2.28 -16.23 -0.82
N SER A 327 -3.04 -17.20 -1.34
CA SER A 327 -3.06 -18.56 -0.83
C SER A 327 -2.03 -19.42 -1.55
N ARG A 328 -1.24 -20.18 -0.79
CA ARG A 328 -0.25 -21.15 -1.27
C ARG A 328 -0.32 -22.41 -0.41
N VAL A 329 0.29 -23.49 -0.88
CA VAL A 329 0.40 -24.75 -0.10
C VAL A 329 1.07 -24.51 1.26
N SER A 330 1.99 -23.53 1.33
CA SER A 330 2.71 -23.17 2.56
C SER A 330 1.93 -22.26 3.51
N GLY A 331 0.70 -21.84 3.17
CA GLY A 331 -0.14 -20.95 3.97
C GLY A 331 -0.72 -19.78 3.17
N ALA A 332 -1.57 -19.00 3.84
CA ALA A 332 -2.15 -17.79 3.28
C ALA A 332 -1.47 -16.54 3.87
N VAL A 333 -1.18 -15.57 3.01
CA VAL A 333 -0.62 -14.27 3.39
C VAL A 333 -1.57 -13.18 2.95
N THR A 334 -1.88 -12.25 3.85
CA THR A 334 -2.80 -11.15 3.55
C THR A 334 -2.06 -9.81 3.64
N TYR A 335 -2.26 -8.98 2.62
CA TYR A 335 -1.75 -7.62 2.54
C TYR A 335 -2.89 -6.61 2.50
N PRO A 336 -2.74 -5.42 3.06
CA PRO A 336 -3.73 -4.36 2.93
C PRO A 336 -3.76 -3.85 1.48
N ALA A 337 -4.93 -3.43 1.02
CA ALA A 337 -5.17 -3.00 -0.35
C ALA A 337 -6.36 -2.04 -0.44
N GLU A 338 -6.42 -1.07 0.44
CA GLU A 338 -7.39 0.03 0.35
C GLU A 338 -6.82 1.13 -0.54
N PHE A 339 -7.32 1.22 -1.75
CA PHE A 339 -6.86 2.19 -2.73
C PHE A 339 -8.04 2.80 -3.48
N MET A 340 -7.83 3.93 -4.08
CA MET A 340 -8.71 4.54 -5.06
C MET A 340 -8.32 4.05 -6.45
N LEU A 341 -9.25 3.45 -7.18
CA LEU A 341 -9.03 3.00 -8.54
C LEU A 341 -9.33 4.14 -9.52
N VAL A 342 -8.35 4.49 -10.33
CA VAL A 342 -8.51 5.42 -11.44
C VAL A 342 -8.18 4.68 -12.74
N CYS A 343 -9.12 4.70 -13.68
CA CYS A 343 -8.96 4.05 -14.96
C CYS A 343 -9.02 5.09 -16.08
N ALA A 344 -8.28 4.86 -17.15
CA ALA A 344 -8.41 5.62 -18.37
C ALA A 344 -8.61 4.70 -19.57
N MET A 345 -9.45 5.10 -20.52
CA MET A 345 -9.64 4.39 -21.77
C MET A 345 -9.98 5.33 -22.92
N ASN A 346 -9.77 4.85 -24.11
CA ASN A 346 -10.31 5.49 -25.32
C ASN A 346 -11.76 5.02 -25.55
N PRO A 347 -12.61 5.79 -26.24
CA PRO A 347 -14.00 5.42 -26.47
C PRO A 347 -14.16 4.23 -27.45
N CYS A 348 -13.16 4.00 -28.29
CA CYS A 348 -13.09 2.87 -29.24
C CYS A 348 -11.64 2.53 -29.57
N LYS A 349 -11.41 1.48 -30.34
CA LYS A 349 -10.06 1.03 -30.75
C LYS A 349 -9.25 2.10 -31.51
N CYS A 350 -9.88 2.94 -32.36
CA CYS A 350 -9.20 4.05 -33.03
C CYS A 350 -9.11 5.32 -32.15
N GLY A 351 -9.88 5.39 -31.06
CA GLY A 351 -9.85 6.48 -30.08
C GLY A 351 -10.77 7.65 -30.36
N TRP A 352 -11.52 7.67 -31.46
CA TRP A 352 -12.25 8.88 -31.93
C TRP A 352 -13.78 8.70 -31.99
N TYR A 353 -14.35 7.65 -31.39
CA TYR A 353 -15.80 7.46 -31.38
C TYR A 353 -16.48 8.57 -30.56
N GLY A 354 -17.52 9.19 -31.13
CA GLY A 354 -18.21 10.31 -30.53
C GLY A 354 -17.51 11.68 -30.67
N ASP A 355 -16.29 11.72 -31.26
CA ASP A 355 -15.58 12.98 -31.47
C ASP A 355 -16.18 13.75 -32.65
N PRO A 356 -16.45 15.08 -32.51
CA PRO A 356 -17.03 15.92 -33.56
C PRO A 356 -16.21 15.99 -34.85
N SER A 357 -14.91 15.65 -34.80
CA SER A 357 -14.02 15.71 -35.97
C SER A 357 -14.33 14.64 -37.04
N GLY A 358 -15.21 13.67 -36.78
CA GLY A 358 -15.56 12.61 -37.72
C GLY A 358 -14.42 11.64 -38.06
N ARG A 359 -13.33 11.62 -37.30
CA ARG A 359 -12.15 10.77 -37.52
C ARG A 359 -12.42 9.28 -37.25
N CYS A 360 -13.47 8.96 -36.51
CA CYS A 360 -13.80 7.57 -36.19
C CYS A 360 -14.24 6.81 -37.44
N ARG A 361 -13.59 5.65 -37.67
CA ARG A 361 -13.93 4.71 -38.76
C ARG A 361 -14.38 3.34 -38.23
N CYS A 362 -14.58 3.22 -36.91
CA CYS A 362 -15.01 1.96 -36.31
C CYS A 362 -16.49 1.72 -36.55
N SER A 363 -16.86 0.49 -36.90
CA SER A 363 -18.26 0.07 -36.89
C SER A 363 -18.76 -0.03 -35.44
N GLU A 364 -20.07 0.09 -35.23
CA GLU A 364 -20.70 -0.06 -33.90
C GLU A 364 -20.29 -1.37 -33.23
N ALA A 365 -20.33 -2.48 -33.96
CA ALA A 365 -19.87 -3.78 -33.46
C ALA A 365 -18.40 -3.79 -32.99
N SER A 366 -17.53 -3.02 -33.68
CA SER A 366 -16.13 -2.88 -33.27
C SER A 366 -15.99 -2.05 -31.99
N VAL A 367 -16.81 -1.02 -31.82
CA VAL A 367 -16.87 -0.19 -30.59
C VAL A 367 -17.37 -1.04 -29.43
N GLU A 368 -18.48 -1.72 -29.60
CA GLU A 368 -19.05 -2.64 -28.60
C GLU A 368 -18.07 -3.74 -28.22
N GLY A 369 -17.41 -4.39 -29.18
CA GLY A 369 -16.41 -5.42 -28.94
C GLY A 369 -15.18 -4.90 -28.19
N TYR A 370 -14.82 -3.63 -28.35
CA TYR A 370 -13.74 -2.99 -27.59
C TYR A 370 -14.16 -2.69 -26.15
N GLN A 371 -15.32 -2.11 -25.97
CA GLN A 371 -15.85 -1.73 -24.64
C GLN A 371 -16.24 -2.96 -23.80
N SER A 372 -16.72 -4.04 -24.41
CA SER A 372 -17.09 -5.30 -23.75
C SER A 372 -15.90 -6.08 -23.18
N ARG A 373 -14.66 -5.69 -23.49
CA ARG A 373 -13.47 -6.24 -22.82
C ARG A 373 -13.47 -5.95 -21.32
N ILE A 374 -14.12 -4.85 -20.91
CA ILE A 374 -14.32 -4.53 -19.50
C ILE A 374 -15.59 -5.24 -19.04
N SER A 375 -15.44 -6.13 -18.05
CA SER A 375 -16.59 -6.89 -17.54
C SER A 375 -17.59 -5.97 -16.81
N GLY A 376 -18.89 -6.26 -16.91
CA GLY A 376 -19.92 -5.56 -16.16
C GLY A 376 -19.64 -5.45 -14.67
N PRO A 377 -19.25 -6.55 -13.98
CA PRO A 377 -18.86 -6.49 -12.58
C PRO A 377 -17.69 -5.55 -12.26
N MET A 378 -16.78 -5.28 -13.21
CA MET A 378 -15.71 -4.29 -13.03
C MET A 378 -16.26 -2.86 -13.15
N LEU A 379 -17.09 -2.60 -14.17
CA LEU A 379 -17.78 -1.31 -14.34
C LEU A 379 -18.70 -1.02 -13.14
N ASP A 380 -19.25 -2.05 -12.55
CA ASP A 380 -20.03 -1.93 -11.32
C ASP A 380 -19.24 -1.45 -10.12
N ARG A 381 -17.92 -1.43 -10.13
CA ARG A 381 -17.06 -0.92 -9.05
C ARG A 381 -16.53 0.48 -9.31
N ILE A 382 -16.90 1.05 -10.44
CA ILE A 382 -16.57 2.44 -10.78
C ILE A 382 -17.76 3.31 -10.39
N ASP A 383 -17.51 4.35 -9.59
CA ASP A 383 -18.55 5.25 -9.09
C ASP A 383 -18.77 6.42 -10.04
N ILE A 384 -17.69 6.97 -10.60
CA ILE A 384 -17.67 8.17 -11.43
C ILE A 384 -17.14 7.80 -12.82
N VAL A 385 -17.91 8.08 -13.85
CA VAL A 385 -17.48 7.98 -15.25
C VAL A 385 -17.57 9.38 -15.86
N VAL A 386 -16.46 9.86 -16.41
CA VAL A 386 -16.38 11.20 -16.98
C VAL A 386 -15.72 11.18 -18.35
N GLU A 387 -16.32 11.91 -19.29
CA GLU A 387 -15.73 12.12 -20.62
C GLU A 387 -14.69 13.25 -20.55
N VAL A 388 -13.52 12.98 -21.12
CA VAL A 388 -12.41 13.93 -21.22
C VAL A 388 -12.31 14.38 -22.68
N PRO A 389 -12.87 15.53 -23.07
CA PRO A 389 -12.85 15.99 -24.44
C PRO A 389 -11.43 16.33 -24.90
N ALA A 390 -11.25 16.41 -26.20
CA ALA A 390 -10.02 16.97 -26.76
C ALA A 390 -9.86 18.44 -26.30
N VAL A 391 -8.63 18.82 -25.98
CA VAL A 391 -8.33 20.19 -25.56
C VAL A 391 -8.45 21.11 -26.77
N HIS A 392 -9.21 22.20 -26.64
CA HIS A 392 -9.32 23.21 -27.70
C HIS A 392 -8.06 24.07 -27.75
N TYR A 393 -7.70 24.50 -28.97
CA TYR A 393 -6.52 25.35 -29.16
C TYR A 393 -6.62 26.67 -28.39
N GLU A 394 -7.84 27.20 -28.21
CA GLU A 394 -8.13 28.44 -27.47
C GLU A 394 -7.78 28.27 -25.98
N ASP A 395 -8.10 27.12 -25.40
CA ASP A 395 -7.76 26.78 -24.01
C ASP A 395 -6.23 26.77 -23.79
N LEU A 396 -5.48 26.23 -24.78
CA LEU A 396 -4.01 26.19 -24.72
C LEU A 396 -3.37 27.59 -24.83
N ARG A 397 -4.03 28.54 -25.46
CA ARG A 397 -3.57 29.94 -25.55
C ARG A 397 -4.00 30.80 -24.39
N SER A 398 -4.97 30.36 -23.62
CA SER A 398 -5.44 31.07 -22.44
C SER A 398 -4.29 31.30 -21.47
N ARG A 399 -4.05 32.56 -21.09
CA ARG A 399 -3.12 32.91 -20.00
C ARG A 399 -3.80 32.87 -18.63
N ALA A 400 -5.08 32.46 -18.58
CA ALA A 400 -5.76 32.28 -17.30
C ALA A 400 -5.05 31.17 -16.50
N GLN A 401 -4.65 31.53 -15.29
CA GLN A 401 -4.11 30.52 -14.38
C GLN A 401 -5.25 29.59 -13.96
N ALA A 402 -5.06 28.28 -14.18
CA ALA A 402 -5.98 27.29 -13.65
C ALA A 402 -5.87 27.23 -12.11
N GLU A 403 -6.91 26.74 -11.47
CA GLU A 403 -6.96 26.62 -10.01
C GLU A 403 -5.81 25.75 -9.48
N PRO A 404 -5.04 26.21 -8.46
CA PRO A 404 -3.94 25.43 -7.90
C PRO A 404 -4.45 24.25 -7.07
N SER A 405 -3.70 23.14 -7.08
CA SER A 405 -4.01 21.95 -6.29
C SER A 405 -4.26 22.24 -4.81
N ALA A 406 -3.57 23.24 -4.24
CA ALA A 406 -3.73 23.62 -2.83
C ALA A 406 -5.16 24.09 -2.50
N ALA A 407 -5.81 24.84 -3.40
CA ALA A 407 -7.19 25.32 -3.20
C ALA A 407 -8.18 24.14 -3.27
N ILE A 408 -8.04 23.26 -4.27
CA ILE A 408 -8.86 22.04 -4.39
C ILE A 408 -8.68 21.16 -3.15
N LYS A 409 -7.42 20.92 -2.73
CA LYS A 409 -7.09 20.13 -1.55
C LYS A 409 -7.72 20.67 -0.27
N ALA A 410 -7.79 21.99 -0.12
CA ALA A 410 -8.43 22.60 1.04
C ALA A 410 -9.92 22.22 1.13
N ARG A 411 -10.66 22.26 0.00
CA ARG A 411 -12.07 21.82 -0.05
C ARG A 411 -12.21 20.32 0.20
N VAL A 412 -11.34 19.51 -0.40
CA VAL A 412 -11.29 18.07 -0.18
C VAL A 412 -11.06 17.73 1.29
N ASN A 413 -10.13 18.41 1.97
CA ASN A 413 -9.86 18.23 3.39
C ASN A 413 -11.08 18.61 4.25
N ALA A 414 -11.74 19.75 3.95
CA ALA A 414 -12.94 20.19 4.65
C ALA A 414 -14.08 19.13 4.55
N ALA A 415 -14.31 18.60 3.34
CA ALA A 415 -15.28 17.53 3.12
C ALA A 415 -14.90 16.23 3.88
N ARG A 416 -13.61 15.90 3.91
CA ARG A 416 -13.11 14.74 4.64
C ARG A 416 -13.27 14.89 6.17
N ASP A 417 -13.10 16.11 6.69
CA ASP A 417 -13.32 16.39 8.11
C ASP A 417 -14.80 16.22 8.51
N ILE A 418 -15.73 16.55 7.59
CA ILE A 418 -17.16 16.28 7.78
C ILE A 418 -17.41 14.77 7.84
N GLN A 419 -16.80 13.99 6.94
CA GLN A 419 -16.91 12.54 6.92
C GLN A 419 -16.31 11.89 8.17
N ASN A 420 -15.13 12.33 8.61
CA ASN A 420 -14.48 11.84 9.82
C ASN A 420 -15.35 12.08 11.06
N ARG A 421 -15.95 13.26 11.19
CA ARG A 421 -16.91 13.55 12.27
C ARG A 421 -18.17 12.71 12.19
N ARG A 422 -18.68 12.45 10.98
CA ARG A 422 -19.87 11.64 10.74
C ARG A 422 -19.68 10.17 11.12
N PHE A 423 -18.54 9.59 10.76
CA PHE A 423 -18.28 8.17 10.97
C PHE A 423 -17.63 7.85 12.31
N GLY A 424 -16.91 8.80 12.92
CA GLY A 424 -16.26 8.60 14.22
C GLY A 424 -15.35 7.37 14.24
N GLU A 425 -15.43 6.56 15.31
CA GLU A 425 -14.60 5.37 15.50
C GLU A 425 -15.08 4.12 14.75
N LYS A 426 -16.06 4.23 13.83
CA LYS A 426 -16.65 3.07 13.14
C LYS A 426 -15.73 2.40 12.10
N GLY A 427 -14.51 2.88 11.91
CA GLY A 427 -13.56 2.34 10.92
C GLY A 427 -13.90 2.67 9.46
N ILE A 428 -14.94 3.48 9.22
CA ILE A 428 -15.30 3.99 7.90
C ILE A 428 -14.57 5.33 7.71
N LEU A 429 -13.76 5.43 6.66
CA LEU A 429 -12.93 6.61 6.43
C LEU A 429 -13.47 7.56 5.36
N CYS A 430 -14.45 7.12 4.55
CA CYS A 430 -14.93 7.91 3.40
C CYS A 430 -16.31 7.45 2.94
N ASN A 431 -17.01 8.34 2.19
CA ASN A 431 -18.35 8.06 1.70
C ASN A 431 -18.43 6.88 0.73
N ALA A 432 -17.39 6.61 -0.08
CA ALA A 432 -17.39 5.46 -0.98
C ALA A 432 -17.48 4.10 -0.24
N ARG A 433 -17.11 4.07 1.05
CA ARG A 433 -17.14 2.87 1.88
C ARG A 433 -18.41 2.72 2.74
N MET A 434 -19.39 3.63 2.61
CA MET A 434 -20.67 3.49 3.31
C MET A 434 -21.38 2.20 2.94
N GLY A 435 -21.80 1.44 3.96
CA GLY A 435 -22.67 0.28 3.80
C GLY A 435 -24.15 0.66 3.74
N PRO A 436 -25.07 -0.32 3.64
CA PRO A 436 -26.50 -0.06 3.57
C PRO A 436 -27.09 0.65 4.79
N GLU A 437 -26.52 0.46 5.97
CA GLU A 437 -26.95 1.14 7.20
C GLU A 437 -26.60 2.63 7.16
N GLU A 438 -25.35 2.95 6.79
CA GLU A 438 -24.87 4.34 6.68
C GLU A 438 -25.60 5.08 5.57
N LEU A 439 -25.88 4.44 4.42
CA LEU A 439 -26.65 5.04 3.35
C LEU A 439 -28.04 5.46 3.84
N ARG A 440 -28.76 4.59 4.54
CA ARG A 440 -30.07 4.90 5.09
C ARG A 440 -30.03 6.02 6.12
N ARG A 441 -28.95 6.10 6.89
CA ARG A 441 -28.80 7.09 7.96
C ARG A 441 -28.38 8.46 7.46
N TYR A 442 -27.45 8.52 6.49
CA TYR A 442 -26.76 9.74 6.10
C TYR A 442 -27.10 10.25 4.67
N CYS A 443 -27.81 9.44 3.87
CA CYS A 443 -28.19 9.80 2.50
C CYS A 443 -29.71 9.93 2.37
N ARG A 444 -30.35 10.63 3.30
CA ARG A 444 -31.78 10.93 3.18
C ARG A 444 -32.01 11.98 2.10
N LEU A 445 -33.02 11.79 1.28
CA LEU A 445 -33.41 12.68 0.17
C LEU A 445 -34.63 13.48 0.57
N GLY A 446 -34.67 14.75 0.18
CA GLY A 446 -35.89 15.55 0.19
C GLY A 446 -36.78 15.21 -1.02
N GLU A 447 -38.04 15.68 -1.04
CA GLU A 447 -39.03 15.33 -2.07
C GLU A 447 -38.55 15.63 -3.50
N GLU A 448 -37.89 16.77 -3.74
CA GLU A 448 -37.37 17.12 -5.06
C GLU A 448 -36.23 16.18 -5.50
N ALA A 449 -35.30 15.88 -4.60
CA ALA A 449 -34.19 14.98 -4.83
C ALA A 449 -34.69 13.54 -5.09
N GLU A 450 -35.70 13.10 -4.35
CA GLU A 450 -36.33 11.78 -4.53
C GLU A 450 -37.03 11.68 -5.88
N THR A 451 -37.77 12.72 -6.28
CA THR A 451 -38.45 12.79 -7.58
C THR A 451 -37.44 12.69 -8.73
N LEU A 452 -36.32 13.43 -8.64
CA LEU A 452 -35.25 13.39 -9.63
C LEU A 452 -34.58 12.01 -9.70
N MET A 453 -34.30 11.42 -8.54
CA MET A 453 -33.70 10.08 -8.45
C MET A 453 -34.62 9.01 -9.05
N LYS A 454 -35.94 9.09 -8.80
CA LYS A 454 -36.92 8.16 -9.38
C LYS A 454 -36.97 8.29 -10.89
N ALA A 455 -37.04 9.51 -11.42
CA ALA A 455 -37.02 9.75 -12.86
C ALA A 455 -35.76 9.19 -13.53
N ALA A 456 -34.58 9.41 -12.90
CA ALA A 456 -33.32 8.86 -13.38
C ALA A 456 -33.29 7.33 -13.33
N PHE A 457 -33.84 6.71 -12.27
CA PHE A 457 -33.89 5.27 -12.11
C PHE A 457 -34.69 4.63 -13.25
N GLU A 458 -35.84 5.20 -13.59
CA GLU A 458 -36.73 4.70 -14.66
C GLU A 458 -36.13 4.94 -16.06
N THR A 459 -35.57 6.16 -16.30
CA THR A 459 -35.10 6.57 -17.63
C THR A 459 -33.77 5.92 -18.00
N LEU A 460 -32.85 5.76 -17.02
CA LEU A 460 -31.51 5.21 -17.24
C LEU A 460 -31.43 3.69 -16.98
N GLY A 461 -32.53 3.05 -16.55
CA GLY A 461 -32.52 1.63 -16.22
C GLY A 461 -31.53 1.28 -15.10
N LEU A 462 -31.47 2.08 -14.03
CA LEU A 462 -30.48 1.92 -12.98
C LEU A 462 -30.76 0.63 -12.17
N THR A 463 -29.67 -0.01 -11.72
CA THR A 463 -29.75 -1.13 -10.76
C THR A 463 -29.71 -0.61 -9.32
N ALA A 464 -30.09 -1.45 -8.34
CA ALA A 464 -29.96 -1.11 -6.92
C ALA A 464 -28.52 -0.70 -6.54
N ARG A 465 -27.51 -1.35 -7.12
CA ARG A 465 -26.10 -0.98 -6.91
C ARG A 465 -25.77 0.41 -7.48
N SER A 466 -26.33 0.75 -8.63
CA SER A 466 -26.15 2.07 -9.24
C SER A 466 -26.82 3.15 -8.39
N TYR A 467 -27.98 2.87 -7.84
CA TYR A 467 -28.70 3.75 -6.90
C TYR A 467 -27.84 4.07 -5.67
N ASP A 468 -27.31 3.05 -4.99
CA ASP A 468 -26.44 3.22 -3.81
C ASP A 468 -25.20 4.08 -4.11
N ARG A 469 -24.63 3.93 -5.33
CA ARG A 469 -23.45 4.72 -5.73
C ARG A 469 -23.80 6.16 -5.98
N ILE A 470 -24.90 6.44 -6.67
CA ILE A 470 -25.35 7.83 -6.86
C ILE A 470 -25.53 8.47 -5.51
N LEU A 471 -26.11 7.80 -4.52
CA LEU A 471 -26.25 8.33 -3.16
C LEU A 471 -24.92 8.63 -2.49
N ARG A 472 -23.91 7.73 -2.62
CA ARG A 472 -22.57 7.96 -2.05
C ARG A 472 -21.88 9.16 -2.69
N VAL A 473 -21.98 9.28 -4.02
CA VAL A 473 -21.41 10.42 -4.76
C VAL A 473 -22.14 11.70 -4.41
N ALA A 474 -23.48 11.72 -4.40
CA ALA A 474 -24.28 12.87 -4.03
C ALA A 474 -24.00 13.34 -2.60
N ARG A 475 -23.80 12.40 -1.65
CA ARG A 475 -23.39 12.75 -0.28
C ARG A 475 -22.01 13.43 -0.29
N THR A 476 -21.09 12.99 -1.14
CA THR A 476 -19.77 13.61 -1.26
C THR A 476 -19.83 15.00 -1.86
N VAL A 477 -20.69 15.21 -2.88
CA VAL A 477 -20.94 16.53 -3.47
C VAL A 477 -21.50 17.47 -2.41
N ALA A 478 -22.51 17.03 -1.65
CA ALA A 478 -23.10 17.83 -0.57
C ALA A 478 -22.09 18.12 0.57
N ASP A 479 -21.15 17.21 0.87
CA ASP A 479 -20.08 17.47 1.84
C ASP A 479 -19.09 18.53 1.34
N LEU A 480 -18.76 18.53 0.04
CA LEU A 480 -17.93 19.57 -0.60
C LEU A 480 -18.60 20.95 -0.59
N ASP A 481 -19.92 20.99 -0.73
CA ASP A 481 -20.71 22.21 -0.69
C ASP A 481 -21.07 22.63 0.76
N GLY A 482 -20.64 21.85 1.77
CA GLY A 482 -20.89 22.11 3.19
C GLY A 482 -22.35 21.90 3.62
N CYS A 483 -23.17 21.22 2.80
CA CYS A 483 -24.58 20.97 3.04
C CYS A 483 -24.82 19.76 3.94
N ALA A 484 -25.68 19.93 4.96
CA ALA A 484 -26.05 18.83 5.86
C ALA A 484 -26.92 17.78 5.16
N GLU A 485 -27.81 18.20 4.25
CA GLU A 485 -28.72 17.34 3.52
C GLU A 485 -28.33 17.24 2.04
N ILE A 486 -28.82 16.20 1.39
CA ILE A 486 -28.62 16.00 -0.04
C ILE A 486 -29.78 16.69 -0.79
N GLU A 487 -29.45 17.75 -1.52
CA GLU A 487 -30.40 18.50 -2.34
C GLU A 487 -30.47 17.96 -3.78
N ALA A 488 -31.47 18.42 -4.55
CA ALA A 488 -31.68 17.99 -5.95
C ALA A 488 -30.46 18.25 -6.84
N GLN A 489 -29.76 19.38 -6.64
CA GLN A 489 -28.53 19.70 -7.39
C GLN A 489 -27.40 18.67 -7.18
N HIS A 490 -27.24 18.15 -5.96
CA HIS A 490 -26.21 17.13 -5.64
C HIS A 490 -26.54 15.80 -6.31
N ILE A 491 -27.83 15.43 -6.39
CA ILE A 491 -28.29 14.27 -7.13
C ILE A 491 -28.10 14.46 -8.64
N ALA A 492 -28.41 15.64 -9.17
CA ALA A 492 -28.22 15.95 -10.59
C ALA A 492 -26.76 15.79 -11.01
N GLU A 493 -25.79 16.36 -10.22
CA GLU A 493 -24.36 16.20 -10.48
C GLU A 493 -23.94 14.72 -10.40
N ALA A 494 -24.39 13.97 -9.39
CA ALA A 494 -24.06 12.55 -9.25
C ALA A 494 -24.62 11.66 -10.38
N ILE A 495 -25.81 11.98 -10.90
CA ILE A 495 -26.41 11.30 -12.06
C ILE A 495 -25.56 11.54 -13.33
N GLN A 496 -25.06 12.77 -13.55
CA GLN A 496 -24.21 13.07 -14.70
C GLN A 496 -22.99 12.16 -14.77
N TYR A 497 -22.38 11.82 -13.64
CA TYR A 497 -21.25 10.89 -13.56
C TYR A 497 -21.63 9.42 -13.88
N ARG A 498 -22.90 9.12 -14.10
CA ARG A 498 -23.39 7.78 -14.47
C ARG A 498 -24.13 7.75 -15.81
N SER A 499 -24.35 8.90 -16.43
CA SER A 499 -25.09 9.02 -17.71
C SER A 499 -24.28 8.57 -18.92
N VAL A 500 -22.95 8.51 -18.82
CA VAL A 500 -22.07 8.04 -19.90
C VAL A 500 -22.29 6.53 -20.12
N ARG A 501 -22.81 6.19 -21.31
CA ARG A 501 -23.08 4.79 -21.70
C ARG A 501 -21.80 4.12 -22.18
N ILE A 502 -21.44 3.01 -21.55
CA ILE A 502 -20.33 2.14 -21.96
C ILE A 502 -20.94 0.79 -22.33
N GLY A 503 -20.88 0.43 -23.62
CA GLY A 503 -21.50 -0.79 -24.15
C GLY A 503 -23.02 -0.78 -24.10
N ASN A 504 -23.66 -1.77 -24.76
CA ASN A 504 -25.08 -2.00 -24.58
C ASN A 504 -25.31 -2.55 -23.17
N ARG A 505 -25.69 -1.68 -22.22
CA ARG A 505 -26.37 -2.14 -21.00
C ARG A 505 -27.82 -2.44 -21.42
N GLY A 506 -28.06 -3.70 -21.91
CA GLY A 506 -29.38 -4.25 -22.00
C GLY A 506 -29.97 -4.49 -20.61
#